data_8a5a85bfd42aaaf1fb198e7d0edd1935
#
_entry.id   8a5a85bfd42aaaf1fb198e7d0edd1935
#
_cell.length_a   1.000
_cell.length_b   1.000
_cell.length_c   1.000
_cell.angle_alpha   90.00
_cell.angle_beta   90.00
_cell.angle_gamma   90.00
#
_symmetry.space_group_name_H-M   'P 1'
#
loop_
_entity.id
_entity.type
_entity.pdbx_description
1 polymer ?
#
loop_
_entity_poly.entity_id
_entity_poly.type
_entity_poly.pdbx_seq_one_letter_code
_entity_poly.pdbx_strand_id
1 'polypeptide(L)'
;LKDLAESEGVLRYTGKRWYWMSNHYPAQEVSLRTATQDNFSVVQKASGEVVGQVDAASAPMLIHPGAVYLHESLPYLVEELDWEKRIAYVRATQAEYFTTAELSMKVELLRVLESSAKGTALRAHGEVRVRTRATSFQQIAWYTHEKLATLPLDLPEQELLTTAYWLSLSDKVVTAMRDLGDWTIAPILSYGPNWATQRQRARKRDGYRCRHCGLLEAPGHEHDVHHIRPFRTFDYRPGQNENYLAANDLSNLITLCPECHHRLETARAMQGTLDGLANLLRALAPLYLMCEPRDVGVTADLDFPFTHAPTVVMYDAVPGGVGFRTALDRLTDDLLRACHERVNLCPCDEGCPACVGAPVEVGMGAKARVRQLLKLMLCR
;
A
#
# COMPACT_ATOMS: atom_id res chain seq x y z
N LEU A 1 -35.64 23.56 -1.92
CA LEU A 1 -35.74 24.54 -3.02
C LEU A 1 -36.22 25.91 -2.56
N LYS A 2 -37.28 26.01 -1.71
CA LYS A 2 -37.72 27.28 -1.11
C LYS A 2 -36.61 27.92 -0.26
N ASP A 3 -35.97 27.15 0.57
CA ASP A 3 -34.90 27.64 1.46
C ASP A 3 -33.69 28.19 0.68
N LEU A 4 -33.30 27.55 -0.43
CA LEU A 4 -32.26 28.02 -1.36
C LEU A 4 -32.65 29.29 -2.10
N ALA A 5 -33.94 29.50 -2.36
CA ALA A 5 -34.43 30.72 -3.00
C ALA A 5 -34.47 31.90 -2.03
N GLU A 6 -34.82 31.65 -0.75
CA GLU A 6 -35.04 32.69 0.26
C GLU A 6 -33.73 33.04 1.00
N SER A 7 -32.81 32.09 1.22
CA SER A 7 -31.57 32.33 1.99
C SER A 7 -30.41 32.86 1.16
N GLU A 8 -30.30 32.47 -0.11
CA GLU A 8 -29.13 32.78 -0.95
C GLU A 8 -29.43 33.58 -2.22
N GLY A 9 -30.71 33.80 -2.55
CA GLY A 9 -31.13 34.57 -3.71
C GLY A 9 -30.73 33.95 -5.07
N VAL A 10 -30.25 32.67 -5.07
CA VAL A 10 -29.75 31.98 -6.27
C VAL A 10 -30.87 31.38 -7.13
N LEU A 11 -32.07 31.23 -6.59
CA LEU A 11 -33.24 30.71 -7.31
C LEU A 11 -34.37 31.73 -7.28
N ARG A 12 -35.01 31.95 -8.43
CA ARG A 12 -36.22 32.78 -8.55
C ARG A 12 -37.38 31.95 -9.08
N TYR A 13 -38.49 31.98 -8.37
CA TYR A 13 -39.74 31.35 -8.79
C TYR A 13 -40.66 32.33 -9.49
N THR A 14 -41.15 32.02 -10.68
CA THR A 14 -42.06 32.86 -11.47
C THR A 14 -43.50 32.36 -11.47
N GLY A 15 -43.89 31.51 -10.51
CA GLY A 15 -45.22 30.91 -10.43
C GLY A 15 -45.40 29.63 -11.25
N LYS A 16 -44.54 29.36 -12.22
CA LYS A 16 -44.53 28.14 -13.06
C LYS A 16 -43.22 27.42 -13.12
N ARG A 17 -42.10 28.15 -13.01
CA ARG A 17 -40.74 27.60 -13.14
C ARG A 17 -39.80 28.30 -12.18
N TRP A 18 -38.75 27.54 -11.79
CA TRP A 18 -37.61 28.06 -11.07
C TRP A 18 -36.53 28.50 -12.06
N TYR A 19 -35.89 29.63 -11.85
CA TYR A 19 -34.80 30.16 -12.64
C TYR A 19 -33.57 30.31 -11.76
N TRP A 20 -32.42 29.88 -12.27
CA TRP A 20 -31.11 30.09 -11.67
C TRP A 20 -30.68 31.54 -11.91
N MET A 21 -30.38 32.27 -10.87
CA MET A 21 -30.12 33.72 -10.91
C MET A 21 -28.66 34.08 -10.71
N SER A 22 -27.77 33.12 -10.41
CA SER A 22 -26.35 33.32 -10.27
C SER A 22 -25.64 33.08 -11.60
N ASN A 23 -24.59 33.85 -11.86
CA ASN A 23 -23.67 33.58 -12.98
C ASN A 23 -22.78 32.36 -12.74
N HIS A 24 -22.84 31.80 -11.55
CA HIS A 24 -22.08 30.60 -11.15
C HIS A 24 -22.82 29.36 -11.63
N TYR A 25 -22.08 28.43 -12.29
CA TYR A 25 -22.68 27.18 -12.78
C TYR A 25 -22.52 26.08 -11.71
N PRO A 26 -23.60 25.64 -11.03
CA PRO A 26 -23.50 24.76 -9.87
C PRO A 26 -22.79 23.43 -10.14
N ALA A 27 -22.88 22.93 -11.38
CA ALA A 27 -22.25 21.67 -11.74
C ALA A 27 -20.71 21.76 -11.75
N GLN A 28 -20.12 22.96 -11.75
CA GLN A 28 -18.67 23.14 -11.63
C GLN A 28 -18.18 22.92 -10.19
N GLU A 29 -19.07 23.12 -9.20
CA GLU A 29 -18.74 22.91 -7.77
C GLU A 29 -19.11 21.52 -7.27
N VAL A 30 -19.94 20.79 -7.99
CA VAL A 30 -20.34 19.44 -7.65
C VAL A 30 -19.47 18.45 -8.40
N SER A 31 -18.40 17.98 -7.75
CA SER A 31 -17.63 16.87 -8.26
C SER A 31 -18.38 15.56 -7.97
N LEU A 32 -18.68 14.79 -9.01
CA LEU A 32 -19.20 13.42 -8.85
C LEU A 32 -18.09 12.43 -8.43
N ARG A 33 -16.83 12.88 -8.40
CA ARG A 33 -15.66 12.07 -8.10
C ARG A 33 -14.97 12.38 -6.77
N THR A 34 -15.09 13.60 -6.30
CA THR A 34 -14.46 14.05 -5.05
C THR A 34 -15.51 14.59 -4.10
N ALA A 35 -15.55 14.02 -2.91
CA ALA A 35 -16.47 14.48 -1.84
C ALA A 35 -16.02 15.80 -1.18
N THR A 36 -14.86 16.34 -1.56
CA THR A 36 -14.29 17.56 -1.01
C THR A 36 -14.06 18.58 -2.12
N GLN A 37 -14.39 19.83 -1.85
CA GLN A 37 -14.07 21.00 -2.73
C GLN A 37 -12.61 21.45 -2.57
N ASP A 38 -11.80 20.70 -1.84
CA ASP A 38 -10.43 21.03 -1.52
C ASP A 38 -9.50 20.61 -2.68
N ASN A 39 -9.21 21.56 -3.57
CA ASN A 39 -8.34 21.37 -4.72
C ASN A 39 -7.06 22.20 -4.61
N PHE A 40 -5.96 21.67 -5.13
CA PHE A 40 -4.71 22.38 -5.37
C PHE A 40 -4.69 22.87 -6.81
N SER A 41 -4.35 24.14 -7.03
CA SER A 41 -4.11 24.68 -8.36
C SER A 41 -2.67 24.40 -8.76
N VAL A 42 -2.47 23.85 -9.97
CA VAL A 42 -1.14 23.65 -10.55
C VAL A 42 -0.83 24.85 -11.44
N VAL A 43 0.18 25.65 -11.07
CA VAL A 43 0.47 26.93 -11.70
C VAL A 43 1.86 26.89 -12.32
N GLN A 44 1.98 27.24 -13.59
CA GLN A 44 3.27 27.39 -14.24
C GLN A 44 3.99 28.65 -13.72
N LYS A 45 5.13 28.46 -13.07
CA LYS A 45 5.85 29.53 -12.34
C LYS A 45 6.26 30.70 -13.23
N ALA A 46 6.61 30.43 -14.49
CA ALA A 46 7.09 31.43 -15.42
C ALA A 46 5.99 32.35 -15.98
N SER A 47 4.81 31.82 -16.26
CA SER A 47 3.68 32.53 -16.87
C SER A 47 2.60 32.96 -15.88
N GLY A 48 2.54 32.31 -14.70
CA GLY A 48 1.42 32.45 -13.75
C GLY A 48 0.13 31.75 -14.21
N GLU A 49 0.19 30.99 -15.30
CA GLU A 49 -0.97 30.31 -15.86
C GLU A 49 -1.33 29.04 -15.05
N VAL A 50 -2.62 28.83 -14.84
CA VAL A 50 -3.13 27.61 -14.21
C VAL A 50 -3.15 26.49 -15.24
N VAL A 51 -2.29 25.49 -15.05
CA VAL A 51 -2.16 24.32 -15.91
C VAL A 51 -3.28 23.32 -15.63
N GLY A 52 -3.66 23.15 -14.34
CA GLY A 52 -4.69 22.17 -13.95
C GLY A 52 -5.03 22.25 -12.48
N GLN A 53 -5.88 21.33 -12.02
CA GLN A 53 -6.24 21.19 -10.61
C GLN A 53 -6.11 19.72 -10.18
N VAL A 54 -5.73 19.51 -8.92
CA VAL A 54 -5.58 18.19 -8.29
C VAL A 54 -6.28 18.23 -6.94
N ASP A 55 -7.09 17.23 -6.64
CA ASP A 55 -7.75 17.12 -5.34
C ASP A 55 -6.72 16.93 -4.20
N ALA A 56 -7.09 17.39 -3.00
CA ALA A 56 -6.19 17.40 -1.85
C ALA A 56 -5.72 15.98 -1.45
N ALA A 57 -6.55 14.95 -1.64
CA ALA A 57 -6.18 13.57 -1.32
C ALA A 57 -5.12 13.02 -2.29
N SER A 58 -5.17 13.44 -3.55
CA SER A 58 -4.20 13.04 -4.58
C SER A 58 -2.94 13.91 -4.61
N ALA A 59 -2.96 15.09 -4.00
CA ALA A 59 -1.85 16.04 -4.06
C ALA A 59 -0.50 15.44 -3.60
N PRO A 60 -0.39 14.68 -2.49
CA PRO A 60 0.87 14.07 -2.07
C PRO A 60 1.42 13.04 -3.04
N MET A 61 0.58 12.46 -3.88
CA MET A 61 0.98 11.45 -4.87
C MET A 61 1.36 12.07 -6.20
N LEU A 62 0.65 13.14 -6.64
CA LEU A 62 0.74 13.64 -7.99
C LEU A 62 1.56 14.93 -8.11
N ILE A 63 1.54 15.79 -7.09
CA ILE A 63 2.12 17.13 -7.15
C ILE A 63 3.06 17.47 -5.98
N HIS A 64 3.67 16.44 -5.35
CA HIS A 64 4.74 16.65 -4.37
C HIS A 64 5.97 17.33 -5.00
N PRO A 65 6.82 18.02 -4.22
CA PRO A 65 8.06 18.57 -4.74
C PRO A 65 8.92 17.51 -5.42
N GLY A 66 9.38 17.78 -6.65
CA GLY A 66 10.13 16.84 -7.48
C GLY A 66 9.28 15.84 -8.27
N ALA A 67 7.95 15.88 -8.17
CA ALA A 67 7.06 15.07 -9.00
C ALA A 67 7.10 15.51 -10.47
N VAL A 68 6.92 14.53 -11.37
CA VAL A 68 6.63 14.78 -12.78
C VAL A 68 5.11 14.67 -12.97
N TYR A 69 4.46 15.82 -13.03
CA TYR A 69 3.02 15.94 -13.25
C TYR A 69 2.72 15.95 -14.74
N LEU A 70 1.83 15.08 -15.18
CA LEU A 70 1.38 15.00 -16.57
C LEU A 70 0.03 15.71 -16.73
N HIS A 71 -0.02 16.71 -17.60
CA HIS A 71 -1.26 17.37 -17.97
C HIS A 71 -1.35 17.47 -19.51
N GLU A 72 -2.44 16.95 -20.08
CA GLU A 72 -2.66 16.90 -21.55
C GLU A 72 -1.45 16.34 -22.33
N SER A 73 -0.82 15.28 -21.78
CA SER A 73 0.38 14.65 -22.33
C SER A 73 1.67 15.51 -22.26
N LEU A 74 1.64 16.67 -21.60
CA LEU A 74 2.81 17.48 -21.37
C LEU A 74 3.36 17.25 -19.95
N PRO A 75 4.64 16.95 -19.80
CA PRO A 75 5.25 16.76 -18.49
C PRO A 75 5.68 18.08 -17.85
N TYR A 76 5.36 18.25 -16.59
CA TYR A 76 5.74 19.37 -15.74
C TYR A 76 6.47 18.86 -14.50
N LEU A 77 7.62 19.46 -14.18
CA LEU A 77 8.30 19.20 -12.91
C LEU A 77 7.73 20.12 -11.84
N VAL A 78 7.28 19.55 -10.73
CA VAL A 78 6.84 20.29 -9.55
C VAL A 78 8.07 20.80 -8.80
N GLU A 79 8.23 22.10 -8.71
CA GLU A 79 9.33 22.74 -7.99
C GLU A 79 8.99 22.99 -6.51
N GLU A 80 7.74 23.37 -6.25
CA GLU A 80 7.28 23.76 -4.92
C GLU A 80 5.79 23.40 -4.75
N LEU A 81 5.43 22.94 -3.57
CA LEU A 81 4.05 22.72 -3.15
C LEU A 81 3.77 23.60 -1.93
N ASP A 82 3.03 24.70 -2.13
CA ASP A 82 2.53 25.55 -1.06
C ASP A 82 1.23 24.93 -0.53
N TRP A 83 1.34 24.24 0.59
CA TRP A 83 0.22 23.51 1.19
C TRP A 83 -0.86 24.44 1.76
N GLU A 84 -0.46 25.60 2.30
CA GLU A 84 -1.38 26.56 2.89
C GLU A 84 -2.18 27.31 1.83
N LYS A 85 -1.53 27.75 0.74
CA LYS A 85 -2.19 28.42 -0.39
C LYS A 85 -2.86 27.46 -1.35
N ARG A 86 -2.60 26.13 -1.21
CA ARG A 86 -3.05 25.09 -2.14
C ARG A 86 -2.64 25.33 -3.58
N ILE A 87 -1.35 25.64 -3.75
CA ILE A 87 -0.74 25.89 -5.06
C ILE A 87 0.50 25.01 -5.23
N ALA A 88 0.56 24.29 -6.34
CA ALA A 88 1.78 23.64 -6.81
C ALA A 88 2.39 24.47 -7.94
N TYR A 89 3.62 24.92 -7.75
CA TYR A 89 4.37 25.64 -8.78
C TYR A 89 5.15 24.66 -9.64
N VAL A 90 4.94 24.73 -10.95
CA VAL A 90 5.52 23.80 -11.91
C VAL A 90 6.29 24.52 -13.01
N ARG A 91 7.22 23.81 -13.64
CA ARG A 91 7.86 24.21 -14.90
C ARG A 91 7.76 23.08 -15.93
N ALA A 92 7.63 23.42 -17.20
CA ALA A 92 7.69 22.44 -18.27
C ALA A 92 9.05 21.70 -18.23
N THR A 93 9.04 20.40 -18.51
CA THR A 93 10.23 19.54 -18.46
C THR A 93 10.24 18.55 -19.62
N GLN A 94 11.41 17.98 -19.90
CA GLN A 94 11.59 16.86 -20.81
C GLN A 94 12.14 15.65 -20.07
N ALA A 95 11.67 15.45 -18.83
CA ALA A 95 12.12 14.33 -18.00
C ALA A 95 11.83 12.98 -18.68
N GLU A 96 12.85 12.15 -18.79
CA GLU A 96 12.74 10.77 -19.33
C GLU A 96 12.36 9.76 -18.26
N TYR A 97 11.74 10.23 -17.17
CA TYR A 97 11.27 9.41 -16.06
C TYR A 97 9.91 9.93 -15.56
N PHE A 98 9.17 9.05 -14.91
CA PHE A 98 7.99 9.40 -14.11
C PHE A 98 8.29 9.20 -12.62
N THR A 99 7.40 9.70 -11.77
CA THR A 99 7.57 9.63 -10.32
C THR A 99 6.40 8.89 -9.67
N THR A 100 6.71 8.14 -8.62
CA THR A 100 5.71 7.43 -7.81
C THR A 100 6.01 7.67 -6.34
N ALA A 101 5.08 8.27 -5.60
CA ALA A 101 5.21 8.49 -4.16
C ALA A 101 5.00 7.20 -3.38
N GLU A 102 5.76 7.04 -2.30
CA GLU A 102 5.60 5.98 -1.30
C GLU A 102 4.83 6.54 -0.11
N LEU A 103 3.71 5.91 0.22
CA LEU A 103 2.84 6.33 1.30
C LEU A 103 3.03 5.44 2.52
N SER A 104 3.24 6.05 3.67
CA SER A 104 3.06 5.41 4.97
C SER A 104 1.62 5.60 5.42
N MET A 105 0.99 4.51 5.86
CA MET A 105 -0.41 4.53 6.27
C MET A 105 -0.54 3.92 7.65
N LYS A 106 -1.39 4.55 8.49
CA LYS A 106 -1.79 4.03 9.80
C LYS A 106 -3.29 4.07 9.93
N VAL A 107 -3.88 2.99 10.40
CA VAL A 107 -5.32 2.90 10.67
C VAL A 107 -5.52 2.78 12.18
N GLU A 108 -6.24 3.73 12.75
CA GLU A 108 -6.64 3.75 14.16
C GLU A 108 -8.13 3.41 14.26
N LEU A 109 -8.49 2.50 15.14
CA LEU A 109 -9.88 2.23 15.46
C LEU A 109 -10.43 3.32 16.38
N LEU A 110 -11.55 3.92 15.99
CA LEU A 110 -12.29 4.86 16.82
C LEU A 110 -13.43 4.16 17.56
N ARG A 111 -14.18 3.32 16.86
CA ARG A 111 -15.32 2.59 17.43
C ARG A 111 -15.62 1.32 16.67
N VAL A 112 -15.77 0.19 17.36
CA VAL A 112 -16.36 -1.04 16.79
C VAL A 112 -17.87 -0.86 16.75
N LEU A 113 -18.48 -1.12 15.60
CA LEU A 113 -19.95 -1.06 15.44
C LEU A 113 -20.56 -2.45 15.54
N GLU A 114 -19.94 -3.43 14.89
CA GLU A 114 -20.40 -4.82 14.91
C GLU A 114 -19.22 -5.76 14.73
N SER A 115 -19.29 -6.91 15.36
CA SER A 115 -18.31 -7.99 15.22
C SER A 115 -19.00 -9.34 15.22
N SER A 116 -18.53 -10.24 14.38
CA SER A 116 -19.04 -11.63 14.30
C SER A 116 -17.90 -12.60 14.03
N ALA A 117 -17.91 -13.72 14.74
CA ALA A 117 -17.01 -14.83 14.44
C ALA A 117 -17.73 -15.74 13.42
N LYS A 118 -17.30 -15.70 12.16
CA LYS A 118 -17.82 -16.57 11.10
C LYS A 118 -16.68 -17.44 10.56
N GLY A 119 -16.77 -18.75 10.79
CA GLY A 119 -15.80 -19.71 10.31
C GLY A 119 -14.43 -19.51 10.97
N THR A 120 -13.42 -19.28 10.17
CA THR A 120 -12.01 -19.22 10.55
C THR A 120 -11.46 -17.79 10.70
N ALA A 121 -12.32 -16.79 10.52
CA ALA A 121 -11.93 -15.37 10.67
C ALA A 121 -12.95 -14.63 11.56
N LEU A 122 -12.43 -13.71 12.36
CA LEU A 122 -13.22 -12.68 13.01
C LEU A 122 -13.51 -11.60 11.99
N ARG A 123 -14.78 -11.30 11.75
CA ARG A 123 -15.26 -10.25 10.86
C ARG A 123 -15.82 -9.13 11.72
N ALA A 124 -15.40 -7.93 11.49
CA ALA A 124 -15.94 -6.79 12.19
C ALA A 124 -15.89 -5.54 11.33
N HIS A 125 -16.67 -4.54 11.72
CA HIS A 125 -16.63 -3.23 11.09
C HIS A 125 -16.80 -2.12 12.13
N GLY A 126 -16.36 -0.93 11.75
CA GLY A 126 -16.38 0.19 12.66
C GLY A 126 -15.96 1.51 12.01
N GLU A 127 -15.83 2.50 12.85
CA GLU A 127 -15.31 3.81 12.49
C GLU A 127 -13.80 3.83 12.75
N VAL A 128 -13.06 4.34 11.77
CA VAL A 128 -11.60 4.40 11.80
C VAL A 128 -11.09 5.78 11.39
N ARG A 129 -9.89 6.08 11.87
CA ARG A 129 -9.08 7.18 11.39
C ARG A 129 -7.93 6.61 10.58
N VAL A 130 -7.85 6.98 9.31
CA VAL A 130 -6.73 6.63 8.43
C VAL A 130 -5.82 7.83 8.33
N ARG A 131 -4.55 7.67 8.72
CA ARG A 131 -3.51 8.68 8.57
C ARG A 131 -2.56 8.25 7.47
N THR A 132 -2.33 9.14 6.52
CA THR A 132 -1.48 8.89 5.37
C THR A 132 -0.43 9.98 5.25
N ARG A 133 0.82 9.58 5.04
CA ARG A 133 1.94 10.50 4.81
C ARG A 133 2.79 10.00 3.67
N ALA A 134 3.09 10.86 2.69
CA ALA A 134 4.11 10.57 1.69
C ALA A 134 5.49 10.74 2.32
N THR A 135 6.29 9.69 2.33
CA THR A 135 7.60 9.64 3.01
C THR A 135 8.77 9.69 2.05
N SER A 136 8.57 9.23 0.83
CA SER A 136 9.56 9.23 -0.24
C SER A 136 8.88 9.13 -1.59
N PHE A 137 9.65 9.35 -2.67
CA PHE A 137 9.21 9.03 -4.01
C PHE A 137 10.33 8.40 -4.83
N GLN A 138 9.94 7.62 -5.80
CA GLN A 138 10.83 6.96 -6.74
C GLN A 138 10.79 7.67 -8.08
N GLN A 139 11.96 7.83 -8.70
CA GLN A 139 12.10 8.17 -10.11
C GLN A 139 12.30 6.90 -10.91
N ILE A 140 11.47 6.68 -11.92
CA ILE A 140 11.43 5.44 -12.71
C ILE A 140 11.53 5.82 -14.19
N ALA A 141 12.52 5.26 -14.90
CA ALA A 141 12.73 5.52 -16.32
C ALA A 141 11.52 5.07 -17.14
N TRP A 142 11.08 5.88 -18.12
CA TRP A 142 9.88 5.63 -18.93
C TRP A 142 9.95 4.31 -19.71
N TYR A 143 11.08 4.01 -20.32
CA TYR A 143 11.18 2.90 -21.26
C TYR A 143 11.70 1.61 -20.63
N THR A 144 12.64 1.72 -19.70
CA THR A 144 13.25 0.54 -19.05
C THR A 144 12.54 0.15 -17.77
N HIS A 145 11.70 1.02 -17.21
CA HIS A 145 11.10 0.90 -15.88
C HIS A 145 12.13 0.69 -14.77
N GLU A 146 13.37 1.11 -15.03
CA GLU A 146 14.45 1.01 -14.08
C GLU A 146 14.30 2.12 -13.02
N LYS A 147 14.51 1.75 -11.76
CA LYS A 147 14.49 2.68 -10.65
C LYS A 147 15.78 3.50 -10.64
N LEU A 148 15.68 4.78 -10.96
CA LEU A 148 16.81 5.70 -11.04
C LEU A 148 17.22 6.23 -9.67
N ALA A 149 16.25 6.62 -8.84
CA ALA A 149 16.49 7.18 -7.52
C ALA A 149 15.30 6.97 -6.58
N THR A 150 15.56 7.04 -5.27
CA THR A 150 14.53 7.24 -4.23
C THR A 150 14.91 8.47 -3.43
N LEU A 151 14.02 9.44 -3.34
CA LEU A 151 14.23 10.71 -2.67
C LEU A 151 13.22 10.86 -1.51
N PRO A 152 13.64 11.39 -0.35
CA PRO A 152 12.74 11.59 0.77
C PRO A 152 11.73 12.70 0.50
N LEU A 153 10.56 12.61 1.12
CA LEU A 153 9.53 13.64 1.17
C LEU A 153 9.23 14.02 2.61
N ASP A 154 9.00 15.29 2.82
CA ASP A 154 8.51 15.83 4.07
C ASP A 154 7.22 16.61 3.82
N LEU A 155 6.10 15.88 3.77
CA LEU A 155 4.77 16.44 3.58
C LEU A 155 3.92 16.24 4.84
N PRO A 156 2.94 17.13 5.08
CA PRO A 156 2.03 16.96 6.21
C PRO A 156 1.25 15.65 6.12
N GLU A 157 0.99 15.07 7.29
CA GLU A 157 0.13 13.91 7.43
C GLU A 157 -1.31 14.30 7.09
N GLN A 158 -1.98 13.48 6.31
CA GLN A 158 -3.39 13.61 5.99
C GLN A 158 -4.22 12.68 6.87
N GLU A 159 -5.36 13.15 7.33
CA GLU A 159 -6.28 12.40 8.16
C GLU A 159 -7.61 12.23 7.44
N LEU A 160 -8.09 10.98 7.41
CA LEU A 160 -9.39 10.61 6.88
C LEU A 160 -10.20 9.91 7.98
N LEU A 161 -11.32 10.49 8.37
CA LEU A 161 -12.32 9.85 9.23
C LEU A 161 -13.31 9.10 8.35
N THR A 162 -13.40 7.78 8.52
CA THR A 162 -14.21 6.93 7.65
C THR A 162 -14.68 5.66 8.34
N THR A 163 -15.29 4.76 7.57
CA THR A 163 -15.69 3.43 8.04
C THR A 163 -14.82 2.35 7.42
N ALA A 164 -14.59 1.28 8.18
CA ALA A 164 -13.82 0.14 7.72
C ALA A 164 -14.51 -1.18 8.08
N TYR A 165 -14.17 -2.19 7.31
CA TYR A 165 -14.46 -3.58 7.53
C TYR A 165 -13.13 -4.36 7.60
N TRP A 166 -12.99 -5.30 8.53
CA TRP A 166 -11.76 -6.06 8.66
C TRP A 166 -11.98 -7.54 8.89
N LEU A 167 -10.98 -8.28 8.45
CA LEU A 167 -10.87 -9.73 8.56
C LEU A 167 -9.63 -10.05 9.40
N SER A 168 -9.81 -10.54 10.62
CA SER A 168 -8.71 -11.01 11.47
C SER A 168 -8.64 -12.53 11.41
N LEU A 169 -7.43 -13.06 11.18
CA LEU A 169 -7.21 -14.50 11.16
C LEU A 169 -7.32 -15.06 12.57
N SER A 170 -8.04 -16.16 12.73
CA SER A 170 -8.09 -16.87 13.99
C SER A 170 -6.78 -17.62 14.27
N ASP A 171 -6.47 -17.87 15.54
CA ASP A 171 -5.31 -18.66 15.94
C ASP A 171 -5.29 -20.05 15.28
N LYS A 172 -6.47 -20.61 15.01
CA LYS A 172 -6.61 -21.90 14.31
C LYS A 172 -6.03 -21.83 12.89
N VAL A 173 -6.31 -20.76 12.15
CA VAL A 173 -5.79 -20.57 10.78
C VAL A 173 -4.29 -20.33 10.83
N VAL A 174 -3.83 -19.46 11.74
CA VAL A 174 -2.40 -19.17 11.91
C VAL A 174 -1.62 -20.43 12.25
N THR A 175 -2.13 -21.24 13.18
CA THR A 175 -1.52 -22.52 13.57
C THR A 175 -1.54 -23.51 12.42
N ALA A 176 -2.67 -23.68 11.72
CA ALA A 176 -2.77 -24.58 10.57
C ALA A 176 -1.77 -24.23 9.46
N MET A 177 -1.60 -22.94 9.15
CA MET A 177 -0.60 -22.48 8.18
C MET A 177 0.83 -22.76 8.64
N ARG A 178 1.10 -22.67 9.95
CA ARG A 178 2.41 -23.00 10.55
C ARG A 178 2.70 -24.49 10.47
N ASP A 179 1.73 -25.32 10.82
CA ASP A 179 1.87 -26.78 10.82
C ASP A 179 2.08 -27.34 9.40
N LEU A 180 1.54 -26.68 8.39
CA LEU A 180 1.78 -27.01 6.98
C LEU A 180 3.15 -26.54 6.48
N GLY A 181 3.92 -25.82 7.29
CA GLY A 181 5.20 -25.22 6.87
C GLY A 181 5.06 -24.06 5.88
N ASP A 182 3.86 -23.56 5.69
CA ASP A 182 3.53 -22.54 4.69
C ASP A 182 4.10 -21.14 5.00
N TRP A 183 4.60 -20.92 6.22
CA TRP A 183 5.28 -19.68 6.61
C TRP A 183 6.79 -19.68 6.32
N THR A 184 7.29 -20.60 5.51
CA THR A 184 8.71 -20.62 5.14
C THR A 184 8.95 -19.88 3.82
N ILE A 185 10.14 -19.26 3.73
CA ILE A 185 10.60 -18.62 2.49
C ILE A 185 11.54 -19.57 1.77
N ALA A 186 11.32 -19.78 0.47
CA ALA A 186 12.20 -20.61 -0.34
C ALA A 186 13.64 -20.09 -0.29
N PRO A 187 14.66 -20.96 -0.09
CA PRO A 187 16.05 -20.55 0.04
C PRO A 187 16.57 -19.92 -1.26
N ILE A 188 17.48 -18.98 -1.14
CA ILE A 188 18.22 -18.42 -2.27
C ILE A 188 19.39 -19.33 -2.59
N LEU A 189 19.50 -19.79 -3.83
CA LEU A 189 20.55 -20.74 -4.24
C LEU A 189 21.94 -20.11 -4.32
N SER A 190 22.04 -18.79 -4.55
CA SER A 190 23.31 -18.08 -4.64
C SER A 190 23.17 -16.61 -4.24
N TYR A 191 24.00 -16.19 -3.30
CA TYR A 191 24.13 -14.79 -2.85
C TYR A 191 25.30 -14.05 -3.53
N GLY A 192 25.86 -14.58 -4.62
CA GLY A 192 26.99 -13.99 -5.33
C GLY A 192 28.35 -14.40 -4.75
N PRO A 193 29.45 -14.12 -5.51
CA PRO A 193 30.78 -14.67 -5.22
C PRO A 193 31.43 -14.13 -3.94
N ASN A 194 31.04 -12.94 -3.45
CA ASN A 194 31.59 -12.34 -2.24
C ASN A 194 30.86 -12.74 -0.94
N TRP A 195 29.80 -13.55 -1.03
CA TRP A 195 28.92 -13.85 0.11
C TRP A 195 29.65 -14.42 1.32
N ALA A 196 30.49 -15.42 1.12
CA ALA A 196 31.23 -16.06 2.20
C ALA A 196 32.09 -15.06 3.00
N THR A 197 32.76 -14.15 2.28
CA THR A 197 33.58 -13.10 2.89
C THR A 197 32.73 -12.08 3.65
N GLN A 198 31.65 -11.63 3.06
CA GLN A 198 30.76 -10.62 3.68
C GLN A 198 30.00 -11.18 4.88
N ARG A 199 29.56 -12.44 4.81
CA ARG A 199 28.98 -13.17 5.93
C ARG A 199 29.94 -13.22 7.14
N GLN A 200 31.19 -13.56 6.90
CA GLN A 200 32.18 -13.59 7.97
C GLN A 200 32.48 -12.19 8.54
N ARG A 201 32.56 -11.17 7.67
CA ARG A 201 32.76 -9.77 8.11
C ARG A 201 31.59 -9.25 8.96
N ALA A 202 30.35 -9.56 8.57
CA ALA A 202 29.18 -9.18 9.33
C ALA A 202 29.17 -9.82 10.72
N ARG A 203 29.44 -11.13 10.83
CA ARG A 203 29.54 -11.83 12.12
C ARG A 203 30.64 -11.25 13.00
N LYS A 204 31.81 -10.95 12.44
CA LYS A 204 32.93 -10.31 13.17
C LYS A 204 32.56 -8.91 13.62
N ARG A 205 31.95 -8.08 12.77
CA ARG A 205 31.46 -6.73 13.13
C ARG A 205 30.49 -6.79 14.31
N ASP A 206 29.61 -7.80 14.33
CA ASP A 206 28.58 -7.99 15.37
C ASP A 206 29.10 -8.75 16.59
N GLY A 207 30.42 -9.00 16.66
CA GLY A 207 31.08 -9.68 17.79
C GLY A 207 30.59 -11.12 17.98
N TYR A 208 30.21 -11.80 16.88
CA TYR A 208 29.65 -13.15 16.89
C TYR A 208 28.42 -13.29 17.79
N ARG A 209 27.62 -12.21 17.89
CA ARG A 209 26.38 -12.14 18.69
C ARG A 209 25.18 -11.90 17.81
N CYS A 210 24.09 -12.56 18.18
CA CYS A 210 22.77 -12.22 17.61
C CYS A 210 22.42 -10.77 17.96
N ARG A 211 22.20 -9.95 16.95
CA ARG A 211 21.86 -8.52 17.13
C ARG A 211 20.45 -8.30 17.68
N HIS A 212 19.63 -9.36 17.70
CA HIS A 212 18.27 -9.28 18.26
C HIS A 212 18.23 -9.68 19.74
N CYS A 213 18.72 -10.87 20.09
CA CYS A 213 18.63 -11.39 21.47
C CYS A 213 19.97 -11.37 22.24
N GLY A 214 21.09 -10.99 21.61
CA GLY A 214 22.39 -10.90 22.25
C GLY A 214 23.12 -12.25 22.44
N LEU A 215 22.51 -13.39 22.02
CA LEU A 215 23.11 -14.72 22.17
C LEU A 215 24.46 -14.78 21.43
N LEU A 216 25.50 -15.25 22.14
CA LEU A 216 26.82 -15.50 21.56
C LEU A 216 26.82 -16.82 20.78
N GLU A 217 27.56 -16.88 19.68
CA GLU A 217 27.79 -18.15 18.95
C GLU A 217 28.43 -19.18 19.86
N ALA A 218 27.94 -20.40 19.80
CA ALA A 218 28.58 -21.55 20.45
C ALA A 218 29.58 -22.19 19.49
N PRO A 219 30.66 -22.87 20.00
CA PRO A 219 31.58 -23.59 19.17
C PRO A 219 30.86 -24.60 18.26
N GLY A 220 31.12 -24.53 16.94
CA GLY A 220 30.46 -25.38 15.94
C GLY A 220 29.06 -24.95 15.53
N HIS A 221 28.49 -23.90 16.12
CA HIS A 221 27.15 -23.37 15.79
C HIS A 221 27.23 -21.89 15.36
N GLU A 222 27.47 -21.67 14.10
CA GLU A 222 27.54 -20.33 13.53
C GLU A 222 26.15 -19.68 13.44
N HIS A 223 26.11 -18.38 13.74
CA HIS A 223 24.90 -17.57 13.51
C HIS A 223 24.67 -17.35 12.01
N ASP A 224 23.40 -17.15 11.64
CA ASP A 224 23.02 -16.76 10.31
C ASP A 224 23.27 -15.27 10.08
N VAL A 225 23.51 -14.92 8.81
CA VAL A 225 23.58 -13.51 8.41
C VAL A 225 22.41 -13.23 7.46
N HIS A 226 21.57 -12.30 7.89
CA HIS A 226 20.34 -11.94 7.21
C HIS A 226 20.48 -10.61 6.48
N HIS A 227 19.88 -10.51 5.28
CA HIS A 227 19.81 -9.29 4.51
C HIS A 227 18.65 -8.43 5.03
N ILE A 228 18.94 -7.22 5.57
CA ILE A 228 17.94 -6.27 6.07
C ILE A 228 16.98 -5.92 4.94
N ARG A 229 17.50 -5.45 3.82
CA ARG A 229 16.77 -5.37 2.56
C ARG A 229 16.98 -6.70 1.82
N PRO A 230 15.91 -7.41 1.44
CA PRO A 230 16.01 -8.75 0.85
C PRO A 230 16.93 -8.79 -0.38
N PHE A 231 17.81 -9.77 -0.46
CA PHE A 231 18.77 -9.92 -1.56
C PHE A 231 18.12 -9.88 -2.95
N ARG A 232 16.92 -10.45 -3.08
CA ARG A 232 16.17 -10.51 -4.35
C ARG A 232 15.76 -9.15 -4.88
N THR A 233 15.64 -8.14 -4.03
CA THR A 233 15.25 -6.77 -4.44
C THR A 233 16.35 -6.02 -5.17
N PHE A 234 17.57 -6.62 -5.24
CA PHE A 234 18.70 -6.05 -5.95
C PHE A 234 18.83 -6.57 -7.40
N ASP A 235 17.92 -7.44 -7.85
CA ASP A 235 17.90 -8.02 -9.21
C ASP A 235 19.28 -8.55 -9.68
N TYR A 236 19.95 -9.28 -8.78
CA TYR A 236 21.23 -9.91 -9.12
C TYR A 236 21.03 -11.04 -10.13
N ARG A 237 21.78 -10.96 -11.23
CA ARG A 237 21.82 -11.99 -12.29
C ARG A 237 23.25 -12.45 -12.49
N PRO A 238 23.57 -13.71 -12.17
CA PRO A 238 24.93 -14.25 -12.31
C PRO A 238 25.47 -14.06 -13.74
N GLY A 239 26.66 -13.48 -13.85
CA GLY A 239 27.32 -13.23 -15.15
C GLY A 239 26.77 -12.05 -15.95
N GLN A 240 25.70 -11.35 -15.47
CA GLN A 240 25.11 -10.22 -16.16
C GLN A 240 25.30 -8.89 -15.43
N ASN A 241 25.28 -8.88 -14.10
CA ASN A 241 25.49 -7.68 -13.30
C ASN A 241 26.22 -7.98 -11.98
N GLU A 242 26.65 -6.94 -11.29
CA GLU A 242 27.34 -7.00 -9.99
C GLU A 242 26.48 -6.53 -8.81
N ASN A 243 25.17 -6.56 -8.94
CA ASN A 243 24.23 -6.08 -7.93
C ASN A 243 24.36 -6.79 -6.57
N TYR A 244 24.99 -7.97 -6.54
CA TYR A 244 25.36 -8.65 -5.30
C TYR A 244 26.31 -7.83 -4.41
N LEU A 245 27.09 -6.89 -4.97
CA LEU A 245 27.96 -6.03 -4.17
C LEU A 245 27.16 -5.12 -3.25
N ALA A 246 26.14 -4.47 -3.80
CA ALA A 246 25.23 -3.62 -3.02
C ALA A 246 24.34 -4.45 -2.08
N ALA A 247 23.88 -5.62 -2.53
CA ALA A 247 23.05 -6.50 -1.70
C ALA A 247 23.83 -7.01 -0.47
N ASN A 248 25.09 -7.40 -0.65
CA ASN A 248 25.97 -7.94 0.39
C ASN A 248 26.79 -6.85 1.10
N ASP A 249 26.47 -5.58 0.93
CA ASP A 249 27.10 -4.52 1.72
C ASP A 249 26.85 -4.74 3.21
N LEU A 250 27.86 -4.47 4.04
CA LEU A 250 27.75 -4.71 5.48
C LEU A 250 26.62 -3.95 6.14
N SER A 251 26.27 -2.77 5.63
CA SER A 251 25.13 -1.98 6.14
C SER A 251 23.78 -2.67 5.91
N ASN A 252 23.71 -3.57 4.92
CA ASN A 252 22.52 -4.37 4.61
C ASN A 252 22.51 -5.74 5.31
N LEU A 253 23.52 -6.08 6.10
CA LEU A 253 23.66 -7.38 6.75
C LEU A 253 23.52 -7.27 8.27
N ILE A 254 22.85 -8.26 8.88
CA ILE A 254 22.68 -8.38 10.31
C ILE A 254 22.88 -9.83 10.75
N THR A 255 23.62 -10.06 11.84
CA THR A 255 23.86 -11.39 12.41
C THR A 255 22.73 -11.78 13.35
N LEU A 256 22.14 -12.95 13.14
CA LEU A 256 21.02 -13.48 13.92
C LEU A 256 21.29 -14.93 14.30
N CYS A 257 20.92 -15.35 15.52
CA CYS A 257 20.88 -16.76 15.83
C CYS A 257 19.81 -17.49 15.01
N PRO A 258 19.93 -18.81 14.78
CA PRO A 258 18.98 -19.56 13.96
C PRO A 258 17.51 -19.35 14.34
N GLU A 259 17.22 -19.28 15.65
CA GLU A 259 15.87 -19.05 16.15
C GLU A 259 15.33 -17.66 15.77
N CYS A 260 16.12 -16.60 16.03
CA CYS A 260 15.72 -15.24 15.66
C CYS A 260 15.62 -15.06 14.15
N HIS A 261 16.50 -15.70 13.38
CA HIS A 261 16.44 -15.71 11.92
C HIS A 261 15.17 -16.38 11.41
N HIS A 262 14.85 -17.59 11.93
CA HIS A 262 13.63 -18.30 11.58
C HIS A 262 12.37 -17.50 11.92
N ARG A 263 12.31 -16.87 13.10
CA ARG A 263 11.17 -16.02 13.51
C ARG A 263 10.98 -14.84 12.55
N LEU A 264 12.08 -14.19 12.13
CA LEU A 264 12.02 -13.07 11.20
C LEU A 264 11.56 -13.51 9.80
N GLU A 265 12.07 -14.64 9.30
CA GLU A 265 11.66 -15.21 8.01
C GLU A 265 10.18 -15.61 8.02
N THR A 266 9.71 -16.24 9.10
CA THR A 266 8.30 -16.59 9.29
C THR A 266 7.41 -15.35 9.29
N ALA A 267 7.78 -14.30 10.03
CA ALA A 267 7.03 -13.05 10.07
C ALA A 267 6.94 -12.40 8.68
N ARG A 268 8.05 -12.38 7.92
CA ARG A 268 8.07 -11.87 6.54
C ARG A 268 7.17 -12.67 5.60
N ALA A 269 7.22 -14.01 5.68
CA ALA A 269 6.37 -14.87 4.86
C ALA A 269 4.90 -14.64 5.16
N MET A 270 4.57 -14.48 6.43
CA MET A 270 3.22 -14.21 6.90
C MET A 270 2.73 -12.83 6.43
N GLN A 271 3.54 -11.77 6.60
CA GLN A 271 3.21 -10.44 6.09
C GLN A 271 3.00 -10.46 4.58
N GLY A 272 3.91 -11.03 3.80
CA GLY A 272 3.75 -11.13 2.35
C GLY A 272 2.52 -11.93 1.92
N THR A 273 2.06 -12.88 2.73
CA THR A 273 0.81 -13.60 2.49
C THR A 273 -0.41 -12.69 2.72
N LEU A 274 -0.40 -11.89 3.80
CA LEU A 274 -1.45 -10.91 4.06
C LEU A 274 -1.48 -9.82 2.99
N ASP A 275 -0.31 -9.32 2.58
CA ASP A 275 -0.19 -8.33 1.51
C ASP A 275 -0.73 -8.88 0.19
N GLY A 276 -0.44 -10.15 -0.11
CA GLY A 276 -0.98 -10.83 -1.28
C GLY A 276 -2.52 -10.97 -1.23
N LEU A 277 -3.08 -11.27 -0.07
CA LEU A 277 -4.53 -11.26 0.12
C LEU A 277 -5.10 -9.84 -0.01
N ALA A 278 -4.43 -8.85 0.56
CA ALA A 278 -4.83 -7.45 0.45
C ALA A 278 -4.82 -6.95 -1.01
N ASN A 279 -3.83 -7.37 -1.82
CA ASN A 279 -3.78 -7.05 -3.25
C ASN A 279 -4.96 -7.65 -4.02
N LEU A 280 -5.32 -8.89 -3.74
CA LEU A 280 -6.50 -9.52 -4.34
C LEU A 280 -7.80 -8.80 -3.94
N LEU A 281 -7.96 -8.48 -2.66
CA LEU A 281 -9.13 -7.77 -2.16
C LEU A 281 -9.20 -6.36 -2.78
N ARG A 282 -8.09 -5.63 -2.88
CA ARG A 282 -8.03 -4.32 -3.53
C ARG A 282 -8.43 -4.39 -5.00
N ALA A 283 -8.05 -5.45 -5.71
CA ALA A 283 -8.37 -5.61 -7.13
C ALA A 283 -9.83 -6.04 -7.36
N LEU A 284 -10.39 -6.87 -6.49
CA LEU A 284 -11.69 -7.50 -6.71
C LEU A 284 -12.84 -6.80 -5.97
N ALA A 285 -12.61 -6.23 -4.77
CA ALA A 285 -13.68 -5.58 -4.00
C ALA A 285 -14.42 -4.49 -4.79
N PRO A 286 -13.77 -3.63 -5.59
CA PRO A 286 -14.47 -2.62 -6.40
C PRO A 286 -15.49 -3.21 -7.37
N LEU A 287 -15.24 -4.40 -7.93
CA LEU A 287 -16.18 -5.09 -8.83
C LEU A 287 -17.46 -5.53 -8.10
N TYR A 288 -17.34 -5.96 -6.85
CA TYR A 288 -18.46 -6.39 -6.02
C TYR A 288 -19.21 -5.21 -5.40
N LEU A 289 -18.51 -4.13 -5.11
CA LEU A 289 -19.06 -2.90 -4.54
C LEU A 289 -19.60 -1.93 -5.60
N MET A 290 -19.31 -2.19 -6.88
CA MET A 290 -19.65 -1.34 -8.02
C MET A 290 -19.12 0.10 -7.84
N CYS A 291 -17.86 0.24 -7.45
CA CYS A 291 -17.17 1.50 -7.21
C CYS A 291 -15.83 1.57 -7.96
N GLU A 292 -15.18 2.72 -7.94
CA GLU A 292 -13.83 2.86 -8.50
C GLU A 292 -12.78 2.22 -7.58
N PRO A 293 -11.66 1.69 -8.11
CA PRO A 293 -10.60 1.08 -7.30
C PRO A 293 -10.04 2.00 -6.21
N ARG A 294 -10.04 3.31 -6.42
CA ARG A 294 -9.56 4.30 -5.46
C ARG A 294 -10.53 4.61 -4.34
N ASP A 295 -11.80 4.19 -4.45
CA ASP A 295 -12.81 4.42 -3.41
C ASP A 295 -12.67 3.43 -2.25
N VAL A 296 -11.85 2.37 -2.42
CA VAL A 296 -11.59 1.34 -1.42
C VAL A 296 -10.10 1.28 -1.10
N GLY A 297 -9.74 1.66 0.12
CA GLY A 297 -8.40 1.42 0.65
C GLY A 297 -8.30 0.03 1.28
N VAL A 298 -7.16 -0.64 1.09
CA VAL A 298 -6.90 -1.95 1.70
C VAL A 298 -5.51 -1.96 2.29
N THR A 299 -5.38 -2.39 3.54
CA THR A 299 -4.10 -2.54 4.24
C THR A 299 -4.11 -3.83 5.07
N ALA A 300 -2.93 -4.34 5.38
CA ALA A 300 -2.77 -5.56 6.17
C ALA A 300 -1.57 -5.46 7.11
N ASP A 301 -1.68 -6.05 8.28
CA ASP A 301 -0.62 -6.12 9.26
C ASP A 301 -0.71 -7.42 10.05
N LEU A 302 0.44 -7.92 10.52
CA LEU A 302 0.55 -9.11 11.36
C LEU A 302 0.04 -8.88 12.78
N ASP A 303 0.23 -7.70 13.29
CA ASP A 303 -0.17 -7.29 14.64
C ASP A 303 -0.90 -5.95 14.54
N PHE A 304 -2.13 -6.01 14.03
CA PHE A 304 -2.91 -4.80 13.87
C PHE A 304 -3.22 -4.18 15.23
N PRO A 305 -2.98 -2.89 15.45
CA PRO A 305 -2.99 -2.26 16.77
C PRO A 305 -4.26 -2.47 17.62
N PHE A 306 -5.40 -2.74 16.98
CA PHE A 306 -6.67 -2.91 17.67
C PHE A 306 -7.22 -4.34 17.67
N THR A 307 -6.61 -5.27 16.94
CA THR A 307 -7.02 -6.69 16.92
C THR A 307 -6.00 -7.59 17.58
N HIS A 308 -4.73 -7.13 17.66
CA HIS A 308 -3.57 -7.92 18.11
C HIS A 308 -3.46 -9.27 17.39
N ALA A 309 -3.85 -9.30 16.11
CA ALA A 309 -3.87 -10.48 15.27
C ALA A 309 -3.58 -10.10 13.80
N PRO A 310 -3.14 -11.07 12.98
CA PRO A 310 -2.99 -10.85 11.55
C PRO A 310 -4.32 -10.44 10.93
N THR A 311 -4.37 -9.22 10.40
CA THR A 311 -5.62 -8.59 9.98
C THR A 311 -5.47 -7.90 8.63
N VAL A 312 -6.49 -8.03 7.79
CA VAL A 312 -6.67 -7.22 6.58
C VAL A 312 -7.84 -6.28 6.80
N VAL A 313 -7.62 -5.00 6.58
CA VAL A 313 -8.60 -3.91 6.73
C VAL A 313 -8.94 -3.35 5.38
N MET A 314 -10.22 -3.26 5.05
CA MET A 314 -10.78 -2.54 3.91
C MET A 314 -11.54 -1.33 4.44
N TYR A 315 -11.28 -0.14 3.92
CA TYR A 315 -11.92 1.10 4.37
C TYR A 315 -12.42 1.92 3.19
N ASP A 316 -13.47 2.69 3.42
CA ASP A 316 -13.97 3.65 2.45
C ASP A 316 -12.93 4.77 2.32
N ALA A 317 -12.40 4.99 1.12
CA ALA A 317 -11.44 6.07 0.87
C ALA A 317 -12.14 7.44 0.68
N VAL A 318 -13.42 7.52 1.05
CA VAL A 318 -14.24 8.72 1.00
C VAL A 318 -14.53 9.21 2.43
N PRO A 319 -14.41 10.51 2.73
CA PRO A 319 -14.73 11.06 4.03
C PRO A 319 -16.13 10.69 4.52
N GLY A 320 -16.24 10.23 5.77
CA GLY A 320 -17.49 9.77 6.36
C GLY A 320 -17.95 8.38 5.92
N GLY A 321 -17.33 7.83 4.87
CA GLY A 321 -17.70 6.54 4.28
C GLY A 321 -18.98 6.58 3.45
N VAL A 322 -19.06 5.75 2.43
CA VAL A 322 -20.24 5.59 1.55
C VAL A 322 -21.03 4.32 1.85
N GLY A 323 -20.67 3.59 2.91
CA GLY A 323 -21.43 2.44 3.41
C GLY A 323 -20.96 1.10 2.87
N PHE A 324 -19.75 0.98 2.36
CA PHE A 324 -19.19 -0.29 1.86
C PHE A 324 -19.14 -1.38 2.94
N ARG A 325 -19.00 -1.01 4.22
CA ARG A 325 -18.95 -1.95 5.35
C ARG A 325 -20.09 -2.98 5.34
N THR A 326 -21.34 -2.52 5.12
CA THR A 326 -22.52 -3.39 5.14
C THR A 326 -22.56 -4.31 3.91
N ALA A 327 -22.10 -3.81 2.76
CA ALA A 327 -21.99 -4.62 1.56
C ALA A 327 -20.86 -5.65 1.71
N LEU A 328 -19.71 -5.25 2.24
CA LEU A 328 -18.57 -6.16 2.50
C LEU A 328 -18.93 -7.29 3.45
N ASP A 329 -19.65 -7.03 4.55
CA ASP A 329 -20.06 -8.11 5.47
C ASP A 329 -20.89 -9.19 4.77
N ARG A 330 -21.80 -8.80 3.87
CA ARG A 330 -22.63 -9.73 3.09
C ARG A 330 -21.85 -10.44 1.98
N LEU A 331 -20.93 -9.73 1.32
CA LEU A 331 -20.25 -10.19 0.12
C LEU A 331 -18.90 -10.88 0.41
N THR A 332 -18.45 -10.91 1.67
CA THR A 332 -17.12 -11.43 2.02
C THR A 332 -16.88 -12.85 1.53
N ASP A 333 -17.85 -13.76 1.70
CA ASP A 333 -17.66 -15.16 1.27
C ASP A 333 -17.55 -15.28 -0.25
N ASP A 334 -18.31 -14.48 -1.00
CA ASP A 334 -18.23 -14.44 -2.47
C ASP A 334 -16.91 -13.82 -2.92
N LEU A 335 -16.48 -12.74 -2.26
CA LEU A 335 -15.24 -12.07 -2.54
C LEU A 335 -14.02 -12.98 -2.26
N LEU A 336 -14.00 -13.70 -1.14
CA LEU A 336 -12.94 -14.66 -0.83
C LEU A 336 -12.92 -15.83 -1.83
N ARG A 337 -14.08 -16.31 -2.31
CA ARG A 337 -14.16 -17.31 -3.38
C ARG A 337 -13.59 -16.78 -4.69
N ALA A 338 -13.92 -15.54 -5.07
CA ALA A 338 -13.36 -14.90 -6.25
C ALA A 338 -11.83 -14.70 -6.13
N CYS A 339 -11.33 -14.31 -4.94
CA CYS A 339 -9.90 -14.26 -4.68
C CYS A 339 -9.23 -15.64 -4.87
N HIS A 340 -9.83 -16.70 -4.34
CA HIS A 340 -9.30 -18.07 -4.48
C HIS A 340 -9.31 -18.52 -5.94
N GLU A 341 -10.38 -18.26 -6.68
CA GLU A 341 -10.47 -18.55 -8.12
C GLU A 341 -9.43 -17.79 -8.91
N ARG A 342 -9.27 -16.48 -8.65
CA ARG A 342 -8.27 -15.65 -9.32
C ARG A 342 -6.84 -16.16 -9.14
N VAL A 343 -6.48 -16.57 -7.93
CA VAL A 343 -5.16 -17.15 -7.64
C VAL A 343 -4.94 -18.46 -8.39
N ASN A 344 -5.97 -19.31 -8.46
CA ASN A 344 -5.86 -20.60 -9.15
C ASN A 344 -5.79 -20.46 -10.68
N LEU A 345 -6.54 -19.54 -11.26
CA LEU A 345 -6.58 -19.32 -12.71
C LEU A 345 -5.40 -18.50 -13.25
N CYS A 346 -4.70 -17.78 -12.39
CA CYS A 346 -3.56 -16.98 -12.84
C CYS A 346 -2.41 -17.87 -13.31
N PRO A 347 -1.86 -17.69 -14.53
CA PRO A 347 -0.83 -18.57 -15.08
C PRO A 347 0.57 -18.36 -14.50
N CYS A 348 0.79 -17.30 -13.71
CA CYS A 348 2.10 -17.05 -13.10
C CYS A 348 2.45 -18.12 -12.04
N ASP A 349 3.75 -18.39 -11.83
CA ASP A 349 4.19 -19.37 -10.85
C ASP A 349 4.23 -18.81 -9.42
N GLU A 350 4.86 -17.66 -9.21
CA GLU A 350 5.20 -17.12 -7.89
C GLU A 350 4.29 -15.96 -7.43
N GLY A 351 3.56 -15.37 -8.36
CA GLY A 351 2.74 -14.18 -8.16
C GLY A 351 3.03 -13.12 -9.22
N CYS A 352 2.05 -12.25 -9.45
CA CYS A 352 2.18 -11.12 -10.38
C CYS A 352 1.21 -10.01 -9.99
N PRO A 353 1.37 -8.77 -10.49
CA PRO A 353 0.48 -7.64 -10.17
C PRO A 353 -1.00 -7.93 -10.43
N ALA A 354 -1.32 -8.87 -11.35
CA ALA A 354 -2.70 -9.24 -11.67
C ALA A 354 -3.32 -10.25 -10.67
N CYS A 355 -2.56 -10.75 -9.71
CA CYS A 355 -3.06 -11.63 -8.65
C CYS A 355 -2.57 -11.20 -7.26
N VAL A 356 -1.63 -11.90 -6.65
CA VAL A 356 -1.20 -11.63 -5.27
C VAL A 356 -0.17 -10.50 -5.13
N GLY A 357 0.29 -9.92 -6.24
CA GLY A 357 1.41 -8.97 -6.26
C GLY A 357 2.70 -9.59 -6.80
N ALA A 358 3.67 -8.74 -7.11
CA ALA A 358 4.97 -9.19 -7.59
C ALA A 358 5.79 -9.86 -6.48
N PRO A 359 6.59 -10.90 -6.77
CA PRO A 359 7.41 -11.58 -5.75
C PRO A 359 8.41 -10.67 -5.01
N VAL A 360 8.81 -9.56 -5.64
CA VAL A 360 9.67 -8.55 -5.01
C VAL A 360 8.95 -7.80 -3.88
N GLU A 361 7.64 -7.70 -3.94
CA GLU A 361 6.78 -7.01 -2.97
C GLU A 361 6.28 -7.98 -1.88
N VAL A 362 5.66 -9.09 -2.29
CA VAL A 362 4.99 -10.02 -1.39
C VAL A 362 5.85 -11.23 -0.97
N GLY A 363 7.04 -11.35 -1.53
CA GLY A 363 7.96 -12.46 -1.30
C GLY A 363 7.66 -13.70 -2.15
N MET A 364 8.70 -14.52 -2.34
CA MET A 364 8.58 -15.78 -3.07
C MET A 364 7.66 -16.76 -2.35
N GLY A 365 6.93 -17.57 -3.12
CA GLY A 365 5.96 -18.52 -2.58
C GLY A 365 4.67 -17.88 -2.04
N ALA A 366 4.52 -16.55 -2.10
CA ALA A 366 3.33 -15.85 -1.61
C ALA A 366 2.05 -16.37 -2.30
N LYS A 367 2.09 -16.64 -3.60
CA LYS A 367 0.95 -17.18 -4.35
C LYS A 367 0.45 -18.51 -3.78
N ALA A 368 1.36 -19.44 -3.49
CA ALA A 368 1.01 -20.74 -2.90
C ALA A 368 0.43 -20.55 -1.49
N ARG A 369 1.05 -19.69 -0.67
CA ARG A 369 0.57 -19.40 0.68
C ARG A 369 -0.78 -18.70 0.70
N VAL A 370 -1.01 -17.71 -0.16
CA VAL A 370 -2.32 -17.04 -0.28
C VAL A 370 -3.41 -18.02 -0.71
N ARG A 371 -3.11 -18.89 -1.68
CA ARG A 371 -4.03 -19.95 -2.10
C ARG A 371 -4.41 -20.87 -0.94
N GLN A 372 -3.43 -21.29 -0.14
CA GLN A 372 -3.66 -22.15 1.03
C GLN A 372 -4.45 -21.42 2.13
N LEU A 373 -4.08 -20.16 2.41
CA LEU A 373 -4.81 -19.30 3.35
C LEU A 373 -6.28 -19.18 2.96
N LEU A 374 -6.57 -18.84 1.71
CA LEU A 374 -7.93 -18.72 1.19
C LEU A 374 -8.70 -20.04 1.29
N LYS A 375 -8.04 -21.19 1.01
CA LYS A 375 -8.64 -22.51 1.20
C LYS A 375 -9.05 -22.73 2.66
N LEU A 376 -8.16 -22.41 3.62
CA LEU A 376 -8.48 -22.54 5.06
C LEU A 376 -9.61 -21.58 5.48
N MET A 377 -9.62 -20.35 4.95
CA MET A 377 -10.67 -19.36 5.26
C MET A 377 -12.04 -19.75 4.70
N LEU A 378 -12.09 -20.52 3.62
CA LEU A 378 -13.33 -20.98 2.97
C LEU A 378 -13.81 -22.34 3.48
N CYS A 379 -12.96 -23.14 4.15
CA CYS A 379 -13.37 -24.36 4.82
C CYS A 379 -14.21 -23.99 6.06
N ARG A 380 -15.48 -24.42 6.04
CA ARG A 380 -16.44 -24.25 7.16
C ARG A 380 -16.23 -25.30 8.24
#